data_8c8b57fd88794ec66d196c951776039b
#
_entry.id   8c8b57fd88794ec66d196c951776039b
#
_cell.length_a   1.000
_cell.length_b   1.000
_cell.length_c   1.000
_cell.angle_alpha   90.00
_cell.angle_beta   90.00
_cell.angle_gamma   90.00
#
_symmetry.space_group_name_H-M   'P 1'
#
loop_
_entity.id
_entity.type
_entity.pdbx_description
1 polymer ?
#
loop_
_entity_poly.entity_id
_entity_poly.type
_entity_poly.pdbx_seq_one_letter_code
_entity_poly.pdbx_strand_id
1 'polypeptide(L)'
;MKIRYCVSLLLLCAATIFSKSTTVKAEDKYYKFLEKYFTIEEKYKSKWGQQDGFTYLCEKKDNTVTIVGIPMDKKKVVVPAKINGKKVVKISIMPAFDWAANEEYRNEFYGEHEDVPIPKVEYLSIPKTVKVIDCYEGGWLNEGYCKGMQSFLQNLKKFNVASGNKWYRSYKGVLYTKNGKKLITVPRKYTAKTVKVKKGTTKIADSAFSFCTNIKKVILPDTVKVIEQNAFVCCSLNYIRMPRRLKELGGSAFHESALKKITVYGKVELDETFQYCKKLKTVVLKEGVKKLGEYVFFECPKLRSVTVPKGIKNLGWYIDSIFYYRGLKCNLSN
;
A
#
# COMPACT_ATOMS: atom_id res chain seq x y z
N MET A 1 14.62 1.14 -19.28
CA MET A 1 14.51 2.60 -19.43
C MET A 1 13.63 3.28 -18.37
N LYS A 2 12.54 2.69 -17.89
CA LYS A 2 11.68 3.25 -16.81
C LYS A 2 12.32 3.21 -15.40
N ILE A 3 13.18 2.26 -15.11
CA ILE A 3 13.89 2.13 -13.82
C ILE A 3 14.84 3.31 -13.56
N ARG A 4 15.51 3.83 -14.60
CA ARG A 4 16.39 4.99 -14.46
C ARG A 4 15.67 6.28 -13.99
N TYR A 5 14.41 6.45 -14.34
CA TYR A 5 13.64 7.64 -13.92
C TYR A 5 13.27 7.64 -12.44
N CYS A 6 12.92 6.49 -11.88
CA CYS A 6 12.59 6.38 -10.45
C CYS A 6 13.80 6.66 -9.56
N VAL A 7 14.95 6.16 -9.96
CA VAL A 7 16.19 6.28 -9.23
C VAL A 7 16.69 7.73 -9.21
N SER A 8 16.62 8.44 -10.34
CA SER A 8 16.98 9.85 -10.41
C SER A 8 16.10 10.74 -9.52
N LEU A 9 14.81 10.38 -9.36
CA LEU A 9 13.90 11.11 -8.48
C LEU A 9 14.24 10.92 -6.99
N LEU A 10 14.60 9.71 -6.58
CA LEU A 10 14.99 9.37 -5.20
C LEU A 10 16.22 10.14 -4.71
N LEU A 11 17.23 10.25 -5.57
CA LEU A 11 18.47 10.97 -5.28
C LEU A 11 18.27 12.44 -5.00
N LEU A 12 17.37 13.04 -5.75
CA LEU A 12 17.08 14.45 -5.61
C LEU A 12 16.31 14.75 -4.32
N CYS A 13 15.43 13.86 -3.84
CA CYS A 13 14.77 14.01 -2.53
C CYS A 13 15.77 14.05 -1.37
N ALA A 14 16.85 13.28 -1.45
CA ALA A 14 17.87 13.24 -0.41
C ALA A 14 18.77 14.50 -0.42
N ALA A 15 19.14 14.99 -1.61
CA ALA A 15 20.08 16.11 -1.75
C ALA A 15 19.58 17.45 -1.17
N THR A 16 18.28 17.62 -1.02
CA THR A 16 17.66 18.88 -0.61
C THR A 16 17.15 18.93 0.82
N ILE A 17 17.23 17.83 1.58
CA ILE A 17 16.79 17.75 2.99
C ILE A 17 17.80 18.43 3.95
N PHE A 18 18.96 18.86 3.48
CA PHE A 18 20.16 19.14 4.28
C PHE A 18 20.52 20.61 4.49
N SER A 19 19.65 21.41 5.05
CA SER A 19 20.11 22.66 5.64
C SER A 19 19.68 22.84 7.09
N LYS A 20 20.65 22.60 7.99
CA LYS A 20 20.68 23.01 9.41
C LYS A 20 19.72 22.33 10.39
N SER A 21 20.13 21.17 10.93
CA SER A 21 19.77 20.73 12.29
C SER A 21 20.55 19.45 12.67
N THR A 22 20.69 19.13 13.93
CA THR A 22 21.47 18.05 14.56
C THR A 22 21.12 16.60 14.13
N THR A 23 20.26 16.39 13.16
CA THR A 23 19.96 15.12 12.46
C THR A 23 20.95 14.76 11.36
N VAL A 24 21.98 15.57 11.16
CA VAL A 24 22.93 15.55 10.03
C VAL A 24 23.71 14.22 9.82
N LYS A 25 23.94 13.42 10.85
CA LYS A 25 24.82 12.23 10.71
C LYS A 25 24.19 11.04 9.95
N ALA A 26 22.93 10.72 10.20
CA ALA A 26 22.24 9.62 9.51
C ALA A 26 21.90 10.00 8.05
N GLU A 27 21.51 11.25 7.88
CA GLU A 27 21.25 11.88 6.62
C GLU A 27 22.48 11.89 5.70
N ASP A 28 23.66 12.24 6.24
CA ASP A 28 24.94 12.33 5.49
C ASP A 28 25.38 10.96 4.96
N LYS A 29 25.20 9.88 5.72
CA LYS A 29 25.50 8.50 5.28
C LYS A 29 24.58 8.06 4.14
N TYR A 30 23.29 8.34 4.24
CA TYR A 30 22.30 8.02 3.20
C TYR A 30 22.59 8.80 1.92
N TYR A 31 22.91 10.08 2.03
CA TYR A 31 23.30 10.91 0.89
C TYR A 31 24.55 10.39 0.17
N LYS A 32 25.62 10.08 0.90
CA LYS A 32 26.85 9.49 0.34
C LYS A 32 26.61 8.15 -0.35
N PHE A 33 25.68 7.35 0.17
CA PHE A 33 25.26 6.13 -0.49
C PHE A 33 24.56 6.42 -1.81
N LEU A 34 23.57 7.33 -1.81
CA LEU A 34 22.88 7.70 -3.04
C LEU A 34 23.81 8.27 -4.09
N GLU A 35 24.76 9.12 -3.71
CA GLU A 35 25.80 9.63 -4.61
C GLU A 35 26.69 8.51 -5.17
N LYS A 36 27.03 7.52 -4.36
CA LYS A 36 27.90 6.41 -4.76
C LYS A 36 27.25 5.49 -5.80
N TYR A 37 25.95 5.20 -5.67
CA TYR A 37 25.27 4.21 -6.49
C TYR A 37 24.41 4.80 -7.60
N PHE A 38 24.18 6.12 -7.60
CA PHE A 38 23.29 6.75 -8.56
C PHE A 38 23.84 8.07 -9.06
N THR A 39 23.85 8.24 -10.36
CA THR A 39 24.26 9.49 -11.02
C THR A 39 23.03 10.39 -11.19
N ILE A 40 23.03 11.55 -10.53
CA ILE A 40 21.96 12.53 -10.68
C ILE A 40 22.07 13.18 -12.04
N GLU A 41 21.05 13.04 -12.89
CA GLU A 41 21.04 13.75 -14.16
C GLU A 41 20.88 15.27 -13.92
N GLU A 42 21.83 16.06 -14.40
CA GLU A 42 21.88 17.53 -14.33
C GLU A 42 20.55 18.22 -14.71
N LYS A 43 19.81 17.63 -15.67
CA LYS A 43 18.53 18.19 -16.15
C LYS A 43 17.44 18.29 -15.08
N TYR A 44 17.58 17.61 -13.94
CA TYR A 44 16.60 17.66 -12.83
C TYR A 44 17.00 18.64 -11.74
N LYS A 45 18.28 18.97 -11.58
CA LYS A 45 18.77 19.86 -10.51
C LYS A 45 18.08 21.24 -10.52
N SER A 46 17.75 21.77 -11.68
CA SER A 46 17.13 23.11 -11.82
C SER A 46 15.64 23.17 -11.49
N LYS A 47 14.99 22.02 -11.22
CA LYS A 47 13.53 21.92 -11.00
C LYS A 47 13.15 21.79 -9.53
N TRP A 48 14.11 21.64 -8.64
CA TRP A 48 13.90 21.34 -7.22
C TRP A 48 13.89 22.57 -6.36
N GLY A 49 13.16 22.46 -5.25
CA GLY A 49 13.18 23.47 -4.21
C GLY A 49 12.75 22.90 -2.88
N GLN A 50 13.06 23.67 -1.84
CA GLN A 50 12.59 23.42 -0.48
C GLN A 50 11.89 24.65 0.08
N GLN A 51 10.81 24.42 0.80
CA GLN A 51 10.13 25.45 1.58
C GLN A 51 9.39 24.80 2.76
N ASP A 52 9.57 25.34 3.97
CA ASP A 52 8.89 24.93 5.20
C ASP A 52 8.99 23.41 5.51
N GLY A 53 10.12 22.79 5.11
CA GLY A 53 10.37 21.35 5.24
C GLY A 53 9.72 20.50 4.16
N PHE A 54 9.07 21.10 3.17
CA PHE A 54 8.61 20.40 1.98
C PHE A 54 9.67 20.42 0.90
N THR A 55 9.93 19.26 0.29
CA THR A 55 10.70 19.14 -0.93
C THR A 55 9.73 19.02 -2.10
N TYR A 56 9.99 19.76 -3.18
CA TYR A 56 9.08 19.83 -4.30
C TYR A 56 9.78 19.92 -5.66
N LEU A 57 9.07 19.49 -6.70
CA LEU A 57 9.43 19.64 -8.10
C LEU A 57 8.58 20.71 -8.75
N CYS A 58 9.21 21.62 -9.51
CA CYS A 58 8.52 22.56 -10.38
C CYS A 58 8.26 21.94 -11.75
N GLU A 59 7.00 21.85 -12.15
CA GLU A 59 6.61 21.45 -13.49
C GLU A 59 6.62 22.67 -14.40
N LYS A 60 7.59 22.73 -15.33
CA LYS A 60 7.76 23.91 -16.23
C LYS A 60 6.55 24.16 -17.11
N LYS A 61 5.91 23.09 -17.60
CA LYS A 61 4.82 23.17 -18.58
C LYS A 61 3.59 23.89 -18.04
N ASP A 62 3.20 23.60 -16.78
CA ASP A 62 1.93 24.05 -16.20
C ASP A 62 2.11 25.05 -15.06
N ASN A 63 3.33 25.47 -14.77
CA ASN A 63 3.67 26.31 -13.63
C ASN A 63 3.08 25.80 -12.31
N THR A 64 3.15 24.50 -12.09
CA THR A 64 2.62 23.79 -10.92
C THR A 64 3.73 23.08 -10.16
N VAL A 65 3.39 22.53 -8.99
CA VAL A 65 4.32 21.88 -8.08
C VAL A 65 3.85 20.49 -7.73
N THR A 66 4.79 19.55 -7.75
CA THR A 66 4.66 18.20 -7.16
C THR A 66 5.41 18.15 -5.84
N ILE A 67 4.74 17.80 -4.74
CA ILE A 67 5.40 17.49 -3.47
C ILE A 67 6.01 16.10 -3.56
N VAL A 68 7.30 16.01 -3.25
CA VAL A 68 8.07 14.76 -3.25
C VAL A 68 8.64 14.42 -1.86
N GLY A 69 8.74 15.41 -0.96
CA GLY A 69 9.11 15.22 0.43
C GLY A 69 8.27 16.08 1.36
N ILE A 70 8.12 15.65 2.60
CA ILE A 70 7.33 16.33 3.66
C ILE A 70 8.16 16.47 4.93
N PRO A 71 7.82 17.42 5.83
CA PRO A 71 8.51 17.57 7.12
C PRO A 71 8.50 16.25 7.91
N MET A 72 9.68 15.78 8.30
CA MET A 72 9.87 14.47 8.95
C MET A 72 9.59 14.51 10.46
N ASP A 73 9.82 15.65 11.10
CA ASP A 73 9.75 15.87 12.55
C ASP A 73 8.35 16.25 13.06
N LYS A 74 7.44 16.62 12.16
CA LYS A 74 6.10 17.11 12.51
C LYS A 74 5.07 15.99 12.60
N LYS A 75 4.29 15.95 13.69
CA LYS A 75 3.14 15.03 13.81
C LYS A 75 1.95 15.43 12.93
N LYS A 76 1.76 16.72 12.70
CA LYS A 76 0.70 17.26 11.85
C LYS A 76 1.33 17.98 10.67
N VAL A 77 1.06 17.48 9.47
CA VAL A 77 1.54 18.06 8.23
C VAL A 77 0.35 18.54 7.42
N VAL A 78 0.38 19.83 7.08
CA VAL A 78 -0.59 20.47 6.19
C VAL A 78 0.12 20.77 4.88
N VAL A 79 -0.20 20.04 3.83
CA VAL A 79 0.35 20.30 2.49
C VAL A 79 -0.16 21.66 2.03
N PRO A 80 0.72 22.63 1.68
CA PRO A 80 0.30 23.95 1.25
C PRO A 80 -0.40 23.87 -0.12
N ALA A 81 -1.37 24.77 -0.34
CA ALA A 81 -2.03 24.88 -1.65
C ALA A 81 -1.15 25.51 -2.73
N LYS A 82 -0.13 26.27 -2.31
CA LYS A 82 0.87 26.91 -3.16
C LYS A 82 2.24 26.87 -2.49
N ILE A 83 3.29 26.78 -3.29
CA ILE A 83 4.69 26.97 -2.91
C ILE A 83 5.30 27.93 -3.93
N ASN A 84 5.96 29.00 -3.45
CA ASN A 84 6.53 30.04 -4.29
C ASN A 84 5.55 30.58 -5.35
N GLY A 85 4.29 30.85 -4.94
CA GLY A 85 3.21 31.31 -5.80
C GLY A 85 2.59 30.26 -6.73
N LYS A 86 3.25 29.10 -6.93
CA LYS A 86 2.80 28.02 -7.81
C LYS A 86 1.87 27.05 -7.11
N LYS A 87 0.85 26.55 -7.82
CA LYS A 87 -0.14 25.62 -7.25
C LYS A 87 0.48 24.24 -7.00
N VAL A 88 0.29 23.70 -5.80
CA VAL A 88 0.58 22.30 -5.48
C VAL A 88 -0.56 21.44 -6.04
N VAL A 89 -0.27 20.62 -7.05
CA VAL A 89 -1.28 19.80 -7.74
C VAL A 89 -1.07 18.30 -7.58
N LYS A 90 0.13 17.88 -7.19
CA LYS A 90 0.48 16.47 -7.04
C LYS A 90 1.23 16.25 -5.72
N ILE A 91 0.94 15.12 -5.10
CA ILE A 91 1.72 14.55 -3.99
C ILE A 91 2.25 13.21 -4.48
N SER A 92 3.56 13.08 -4.58
CA SER A 92 4.28 11.90 -5.02
C SER A 92 5.40 11.62 -4.02
N ILE A 93 5.02 11.29 -2.80
CA ILE A 93 5.98 10.95 -1.76
C ILE A 93 6.47 9.55 -2.06
N MET A 94 7.67 9.49 -2.60
CA MET A 94 8.33 8.22 -2.85
C MET A 94 8.97 7.75 -1.53
N PRO A 95 8.72 6.52 -1.13
CA PRO A 95 9.50 5.94 -0.06
C PRO A 95 10.93 5.72 -0.60
N ALA A 96 11.89 6.36 0.01
CA ALA A 96 13.29 5.97 -0.13
C ALA A 96 13.49 4.49 0.31
N PHE A 97 12.44 3.82 0.71
CA PHE A 97 12.38 2.62 1.52
C PHE A 97 11.85 1.37 0.85
N ASP A 98 11.32 1.42 -0.37
CA ASP A 98 10.93 0.18 -1.07
C ASP A 98 12.13 -0.74 -1.34
N TRP A 99 13.34 -0.18 -1.28
CA TRP A 99 14.59 -0.93 -1.38
C TRP A 99 14.96 -1.66 -0.09
N ALA A 100 14.54 -1.13 1.04
CA ALA A 100 14.81 -1.69 2.35
C ALA A 100 13.92 -2.90 2.70
N ALA A 101 12.92 -3.18 1.90
CA ALA A 101 12.03 -4.32 2.08
C ALA A 101 12.57 -5.61 1.43
N ASN A 102 13.57 -5.55 0.56
CA ASN A 102 14.23 -6.74 0.04
C ASN A 102 15.31 -7.19 1.03
N GLU A 103 15.23 -8.42 1.53
CA GLU A 103 16.12 -8.96 2.56
C GLU A 103 17.59 -9.00 2.10
N GLU A 104 17.83 -9.22 0.82
CA GLU A 104 19.15 -9.21 0.19
C GLU A 104 19.73 -7.78 0.17
N TYR A 105 18.96 -6.78 -0.20
CA TYR A 105 19.33 -5.37 -0.12
C TYR A 105 19.31 -4.85 1.32
N ARG A 106 18.46 -5.39 2.18
CA ARG A 106 18.42 -5.06 3.60
C ARG A 106 19.70 -5.50 4.31
N ASN A 107 20.22 -6.69 4.01
CA ASN A 107 21.44 -7.20 4.63
C ASN A 107 22.69 -6.48 4.10
N GLU A 108 22.71 -6.12 2.84
CA GLU A 108 23.78 -5.32 2.23
C GLU A 108 23.73 -3.83 2.67
N PHE A 109 22.52 -3.32 2.96
CA PHE A 109 22.23 -1.93 3.26
C PHE A 109 22.03 -1.62 4.74
N TYR A 110 21.41 -2.55 5.49
CA TYR A 110 21.03 -2.40 6.90
C TYR A 110 21.83 -3.29 7.85
N GLY A 111 22.75 -4.09 7.36
CA GLY A 111 23.69 -4.79 8.25
C GLY A 111 24.38 -3.86 9.26
N GLU A 112 24.33 -2.53 9.00
CA GLU A 112 24.85 -1.47 9.84
C GLU A 112 23.93 -0.22 9.95
N HIS A 113 22.65 -0.25 9.45
CA HIS A 113 21.83 0.96 9.33
C HIS A 113 20.44 0.80 9.96
N GLU A 114 20.39 0.64 11.29
CA GLU A 114 19.12 0.65 12.06
C GLU A 114 18.38 2.00 12.06
N ASP A 115 18.94 3.07 11.48
CA ASP A 115 18.53 4.47 11.73
C ASP A 115 17.93 5.20 10.53
N VAL A 116 17.20 4.53 9.65
CA VAL A 116 16.49 5.30 8.62
C VAL A 116 15.29 6.02 9.26
N PRO A 117 15.25 7.36 9.23
CA PRO A 117 14.26 8.12 9.98
C PRO A 117 12.86 7.93 9.41
N ILE A 118 11.97 7.35 10.23
CA ILE A 118 10.54 7.24 9.92
C ILE A 118 9.87 8.58 10.22
N PRO A 119 9.09 9.17 9.28
CA PRO A 119 8.38 10.41 9.53
C PRO A 119 7.48 10.31 10.76
N LYS A 120 7.52 11.32 11.61
CA LYS A 120 6.65 11.40 12.80
C LYS A 120 5.19 11.74 12.46
N VAL A 121 4.85 11.80 11.18
CA VAL A 121 3.55 12.27 10.68
C VAL A 121 2.41 11.34 11.09
N GLU A 122 1.52 11.84 11.93
CA GLU A 122 0.29 11.18 12.38
C GLU A 122 -0.95 11.69 11.62
N TYR A 123 -0.91 12.93 11.15
CA TYR A 123 -2.03 13.60 10.47
C TYR A 123 -1.54 14.29 9.21
N LEU A 124 -2.10 13.93 8.06
CA LEU A 124 -1.79 14.56 6.78
C LEU A 124 -3.01 15.28 6.23
N SER A 125 -2.89 16.59 6.02
CA SER A 125 -3.94 17.43 5.44
C SER A 125 -3.62 17.74 3.98
N ILE A 126 -4.58 17.45 3.09
CA ILE A 126 -4.48 17.56 1.63
C ILE A 126 -5.33 18.76 1.17
N PRO A 127 -4.75 19.77 0.49
CA PRO A 127 -5.44 20.98 0.08
C PRO A 127 -6.39 20.74 -1.10
N LYS A 128 -7.21 21.75 -1.38
CA LYS A 128 -8.17 21.71 -2.51
C LYS A 128 -7.51 21.63 -3.89
N THR A 129 -6.25 22.00 -4.01
CA THR A 129 -5.52 22.08 -5.28
C THR A 129 -4.95 20.75 -5.75
N VAL A 130 -4.73 19.78 -4.85
CA VAL A 130 -4.15 18.48 -5.18
C VAL A 130 -5.12 17.66 -6.03
N LYS A 131 -4.68 17.33 -7.23
CA LYS A 131 -5.39 16.52 -8.24
C LYS A 131 -4.91 15.08 -8.28
N VAL A 132 -3.63 14.85 -7.98
CA VAL A 132 -2.99 13.56 -8.06
C VAL A 132 -2.30 13.26 -6.74
N ILE A 133 -2.59 12.10 -6.18
CA ILE A 133 -1.84 11.50 -5.09
C ILE A 133 -1.28 10.21 -5.67
N ASP A 134 0.03 10.24 -5.92
CA ASP A 134 0.73 9.11 -6.48
C ASP A 134 1.07 8.13 -5.36
N CYS A 135 0.25 7.11 -5.27
CA CYS A 135 0.56 5.92 -4.51
C CYS A 135 1.20 4.97 -5.52
N TYR A 136 2.47 5.14 -5.81
CA TYR A 136 3.21 4.50 -6.89
C TYR A 136 2.69 3.12 -7.28
N GLU A 137 2.03 3.06 -8.42
CA GLU A 137 1.69 1.83 -9.12
C GLU A 137 2.87 1.51 -10.06
N GLY A 138 3.83 0.75 -9.62
CA GLY A 138 4.84 0.39 -10.58
C GLY A 138 6.09 -0.26 -10.04
N GLY A 139 6.38 -1.38 -10.58
CA GLY A 139 7.68 -2.03 -10.56
C GLY A 139 7.60 -3.46 -10.04
N TRP A 140 8.02 -4.32 -10.87
CA TRP A 140 8.29 -5.72 -10.72
C TRP A 140 9.23 -5.97 -9.52
N LEU A 141 8.66 -6.28 -8.37
CA LEU A 141 9.36 -7.03 -7.35
C LEU A 141 8.46 -8.20 -6.99
N ASN A 142 8.94 -9.39 -7.21
CA ASN A 142 8.25 -10.68 -7.07
C ASN A 142 7.91 -11.06 -5.64
N GLU A 143 7.98 -10.15 -4.68
CA GLU A 143 7.70 -10.45 -3.28
C GLU A 143 6.89 -9.31 -2.66
N GLY A 144 5.68 -9.58 -2.36
CA GLY A 144 4.59 -9.01 -1.55
C GLY A 144 4.75 -7.72 -0.74
N TYR A 145 5.58 -6.78 -1.13
CA TYR A 145 5.90 -5.61 -0.33
C TYR A 145 5.16 -4.35 -0.76
N CYS A 146 4.69 -3.61 0.24
CA CYS A 146 3.88 -2.42 0.08
C CYS A 146 4.57 -1.30 -0.65
N LYS A 147 4.01 -0.93 -1.76
CA LYS A 147 4.42 0.20 -2.58
C LYS A 147 3.68 1.46 -2.15
N GLY A 148 4.39 2.58 -2.13
CA GLY A 148 3.79 3.88 -2.05
C GLY A 148 3.73 4.55 -0.67
N MET A 149 2.87 5.52 -0.56
CA MET A 149 2.72 6.43 0.59
C MET A 149 2.58 5.72 1.95
N GLN A 150 2.06 4.48 1.98
CA GLN A 150 1.89 3.72 3.22
C GLN A 150 3.21 3.23 3.83
N SER A 151 4.18 2.84 3.00
CA SER A 151 5.50 2.43 3.52
C SER A 151 6.24 3.60 4.13
N PHE A 152 6.06 4.78 3.59
CA PHE A 152 6.68 6.00 4.11
C PHE A 152 5.95 6.57 5.33
N LEU A 153 4.61 6.68 5.28
CA LEU A 153 3.80 7.26 6.35
C LEU A 153 3.40 6.23 7.40
N GLN A 154 4.37 5.50 7.94
CA GLN A 154 4.13 4.40 8.86
C GLN A 154 3.39 4.79 10.16
N ASN A 155 3.54 6.05 10.58
CA ASN A 155 2.90 6.58 11.80
C ASN A 155 1.54 7.23 11.54
N LEU A 156 1.09 7.28 10.28
CA LEU A 156 -0.14 7.98 9.92
C LEU A 156 -1.36 7.36 10.58
N LYS A 157 -2.16 8.22 11.22
CA LYS A 157 -3.43 7.88 11.88
C LYS A 157 -4.65 8.39 11.12
N LYS A 158 -4.49 9.48 10.35
CA LYS A 158 -5.63 10.13 9.69
C LYS A 158 -5.23 10.99 8.50
N PHE A 159 -6.02 10.87 7.42
CA PHE A 159 -6.07 11.86 6.34
C PHE A 159 -7.15 12.91 6.60
N ASN A 160 -6.83 14.16 6.33
CA ASN A 160 -7.77 15.27 6.24
C ASN A 160 -7.73 15.80 4.80
N VAL A 161 -8.87 15.87 4.12
CA VAL A 161 -8.95 16.42 2.77
C VAL A 161 -9.84 17.64 2.81
N ALA A 162 -9.36 18.76 2.29
CA ALA A 162 -10.13 19.98 2.22
C ALA A 162 -11.47 19.78 1.50
N SER A 163 -12.57 20.34 2.02
CA SER A 163 -13.93 20.15 1.48
C SER A 163 -14.06 20.53 0.00
N GLY A 164 -13.32 21.56 -0.42
CA GLY A 164 -13.27 22.03 -1.82
C GLY A 164 -12.38 21.20 -2.75
N ASN A 165 -11.73 20.12 -2.29
CA ASN A 165 -10.99 19.25 -3.18
C ASN A 165 -11.97 18.52 -4.11
N LYS A 166 -11.71 18.57 -5.44
CA LYS A 166 -12.58 18.00 -6.48
C LYS A 166 -12.32 16.52 -6.78
N TRP A 167 -11.18 15.97 -6.35
CA TRP A 167 -10.71 14.62 -6.70
C TRP A 167 -10.77 13.65 -5.53
N TYR A 168 -10.56 14.14 -4.31
CA TYR A 168 -10.46 13.31 -3.10
C TYR A 168 -11.40 13.79 -2.00
N ARG A 169 -11.64 12.89 -1.08
CA ARG A 169 -12.27 13.16 0.22
C ARG A 169 -11.68 12.26 1.29
N SER A 170 -11.70 12.71 2.52
CA SER A 170 -11.54 11.81 3.67
C SER A 170 -12.91 11.44 4.23
N TYR A 171 -13.08 10.19 4.61
CA TYR A 171 -14.23 9.73 5.36
C TYR A 171 -13.73 8.96 6.58
N LYS A 172 -14.02 9.48 7.78
CA LYS A 172 -13.49 8.95 9.05
C LYS A 172 -11.96 8.80 9.06
N GLY A 173 -11.25 9.70 8.39
CA GLY A 173 -9.79 9.67 8.32
C GLY A 173 -9.17 8.74 7.27
N VAL A 174 -9.97 8.02 6.53
CA VAL A 174 -9.58 7.16 5.40
C VAL A 174 -9.69 7.94 4.11
N LEU A 175 -8.76 7.73 3.18
CA LEU A 175 -8.71 8.43 1.89
C LEU A 175 -9.56 7.70 0.84
N TYR A 176 -10.41 8.46 0.16
CA TYR A 176 -11.26 8.01 -0.94
C TYR A 176 -11.18 8.95 -2.14
N THR A 177 -11.57 8.45 -3.32
CA THR A 177 -11.96 9.34 -4.44
C THR A 177 -13.13 10.23 -4.03
N LYS A 178 -13.27 11.40 -4.65
CA LYS A 178 -14.31 12.40 -4.30
C LYS A 178 -15.73 11.83 -4.27
N ASN A 179 -16.06 11.02 -5.27
CA ASN A 179 -17.36 10.34 -5.36
C ASN A 179 -17.51 9.20 -4.33
N GLY A 180 -16.46 8.83 -3.63
CA GLY A 180 -16.44 7.75 -2.64
C GLY A 180 -16.57 6.34 -3.22
N LYS A 181 -16.40 6.18 -4.54
CA LYS A 181 -16.50 4.87 -5.20
C LYS A 181 -15.24 4.00 -5.01
N LYS A 182 -14.07 4.62 -4.90
CA LYS A 182 -12.81 3.90 -4.63
C LYS A 182 -12.27 4.29 -3.26
N LEU A 183 -12.03 3.32 -2.38
CA LEU A 183 -11.20 3.48 -1.18
C LEU A 183 -9.75 3.41 -1.66
N ILE A 184 -8.98 4.48 -1.42
CA ILE A 184 -7.60 4.58 -1.89
C ILE A 184 -6.66 3.98 -0.86
N THR A 185 -6.69 4.47 0.39
CA THR A 185 -5.81 3.94 1.42
C THR A 185 -6.34 4.23 2.83
N VAL A 186 -6.06 3.30 3.74
CA VAL A 186 -6.32 3.42 5.18
C VAL A 186 -4.99 3.71 5.87
N PRO A 187 -4.92 4.69 6.77
CA PRO A 187 -3.69 4.98 7.50
C PRO A 187 -3.14 3.76 8.23
N ARG A 188 -1.84 3.54 8.17
CA ARG A 188 -1.19 2.34 8.75
C ARG A 188 -1.40 2.23 10.27
N LYS A 189 -1.41 3.36 10.99
CA LYS A 189 -1.71 3.45 12.42
C LYS A 189 -3.14 3.94 12.71
N TYR A 190 -4.07 3.60 11.81
CA TYR A 190 -5.50 3.90 12.03
C TYR A 190 -5.94 3.40 13.41
N THR A 191 -6.60 4.27 14.17
CA THR A 191 -6.84 4.02 15.61
C THR A 191 -7.97 3.03 15.90
N ALA A 192 -8.97 2.96 15.01
CA ALA A 192 -10.10 2.08 15.22
C ALA A 192 -9.77 0.62 14.85
N LYS A 193 -10.12 -0.32 15.72
CA LYS A 193 -9.98 -1.78 15.48
C LYS A 193 -10.95 -2.30 14.40
N THR A 194 -12.00 -1.56 14.09
CA THR A 194 -13.01 -1.92 13.09
C THR A 194 -13.13 -0.83 12.03
N VAL A 195 -12.98 -1.21 10.77
CA VAL A 195 -13.26 -0.33 9.63
C VAL A 195 -14.54 -0.78 8.95
N LYS A 196 -15.55 0.09 8.97
CA LYS A 196 -16.76 -0.04 8.13
C LYS A 196 -16.52 0.80 6.88
N VAL A 197 -16.26 0.15 5.75
CA VAL A 197 -16.06 0.84 4.47
C VAL A 197 -17.34 1.59 4.08
N LYS A 198 -17.17 2.80 3.54
CA LYS A 198 -18.28 3.69 3.20
C LYS A 198 -19.28 2.98 2.26
N LYS A 199 -20.57 3.09 2.55
CA LYS A 199 -21.64 2.60 1.66
C LYS A 199 -21.48 3.22 0.27
N GLY A 200 -21.72 2.44 -0.79
CA GLY A 200 -21.56 2.85 -2.16
C GLY A 200 -20.12 2.77 -2.71
N THR A 201 -19.13 2.37 -1.90
CA THR A 201 -17.79 2.03 -2.40
C THR A 201 -17.89 0.80 -3.30
N THR A 202 -17.27 0.85 -4.46
CA THR A 202 -17.28 -0.23 -5.47
C THR A 202 -15.93 -0.88 -5.65
N LYS A 203 -14.84 -0.21 -5.21
CA LYS A 203 -13.47 -0.67 -5.40
C LYS A 203 -12.60 -0.39 -4.17
N ILE A 204 -11.81 -1.39 -3.77
CA ILE A 204 -10.72 -1.27 -2.80
C ILE A 204 -9.43 -1.24 -3.60
N ALA A 205 -8.64 -0.19 -3.44
CA ALA A 205 -7.40 0.00 -4.19
C ALA A 205 -6.32 -1.01 -3.81
N ASP A 206 -5.33 -1.12 -4.68
CA ASP A 206 -4.09 -1.84 -4.40
C ASP A 206 -3.49 -1.36 -3.07
N SER A 207 -3.03 -2.32 -2.28
CA SER A 207 -2.37 -2.07 -0.99
C SER A 207 -3.17 -1.23 0.00
N ALA A 208 -4.49 -1.07 -0.18
CA ALA A 208 -5.33 -0.12 0.56
C ALA A 208 -5.33 -0.29 2.09
N PHE A 209 -5.16 -1.51 2.59
CA PHE A 209 -5.08 -1.87 4.01
C PHE A 209 -3.75 -2.51 4.40
N SER A 210 -2.74 -2.39 3.54
CA SER A 210 -1.45 -3.00 3.78
C SER A 210 -0.83 -2.57 5.10
N PHE A 211 -0.26 -3.53 5.85
CA PHE A 211 0.37 -3.30 7.17
C PHE A 211 -0.52 -2.59 8.21
N CYS A 212 -1.83 -2.63 8.05
CA CYS A 212 -2.75 -2.09 9.05
C CYS A 212 -2.83 -3.02 10.26
N THR A 213 -1.83 -2.98 11.14
CA THR A 213 -1.69 -3.92 12.27
C THR A 213 -2.70 -3.70 13.40
N ASN A 214 -3.30 -2.50 13.52
CA ASN A 214 -4.31 -2.20 14.53
C ASN A 214 -5.71 -2.69 14.14
N ILE A 215 -5.99 -2.85 12.83
CA ILE A 215 -7.32 -3.21 12.33
C ILE A 215 -7.53 -4.72 12.52
N LYS A 216 -8.60 -5.08 13.25
CA LYS A 216 -8.97 -6.47 13.50
C LYS A 216 -10.20 -6.91 12.73
N LYS A 217 -11.03 -5.96 12.29
CA LYS A 217 -12.29 -6.24 11.58
C LYS A 217 -12.50 -5.25 10.43
N VAL A 218 -12.84 -5.78 9.26
CA VAL A 218 -13.25 -4.96 8.11
C VAL A 218 -14.65 -5.44 7.65
N ILE A 219 -15.53 -4.47 7.38
CA ILE A 219 -16.88 -4.71 6.85
C ILE A 219 -16.96 -4.02 5.51
N LEU A 220 -16.94 -4.81 4.44
CA LEU A 220 -17.12 -4.35 3.08
C LEU A 220 -18.61 -4.32 2.74
N PRO A 221 -19.14 -3.23 2.14
CA PRO A 221 -20.50 -3.21 1.64
C PRO A 221 -20.65 -4.10 0.40
N ASP A 222 -21.84 -4.63 0.15
CA ASP A 222 -22.12 -5.49 -1.02
C ASP A 222 -21.99 -4.77 -2.38
N THR A 223 -21.83 -3.44 -2.34
CA THR A 223 -21.50 -2.64 -3.53
C THR A 223 -20.06 -2.81 -4.02
N VAL A 224 -19.14 -3.34 -3.19
CA VAL A 224 -17.75 -3.60 -3.60
C VAL A 224 -17.74 -4.74 -4.61
N LYS A 225 -17.16 -4.47 -5.77
CA LYS A 225 -17.03 -5.43 -6.89
C LYS A 225 -15.59 -5.80 -7.18
N VAL A 226 -14.64 -4.94 -6.78
CA VAL A 226 -13.22 -5.10 -7.05
C VAL A 226 -12.43 -4.90 -5.76
N ILE A 227 -11.59 -5.86 -5.45
CA ILE A 227 -10.50 -5.76 -4.46
C ILE A 227 -9.22 -5.93 -5.26
N GLU A 228 -8.42 -4.86 -5.37
CA GLU A 228 -7.18 -4.89 -6.14
C GLU A 228 -6.09 -5.70 -5.41
N GLN A 229 -4.96 -5.90 -6.08
CA GLN A 229 -3.81 -6.65 -5.62
C GLN A 229 -3.32 -6.15 -4.25
N ASN A 230 -2.77 -7.04 -3.42
CA ASN A 230 -2.16 -6.70 -2.13
C ASN A 230 -3.07 -5.93 -1.13
N ALA A 231 -4.38 -5.82 -1.38
CA ALA A 231 -5.27 -4.92 -0.65
C ALA A 231 -5.21 -5.07 0.88
N PHE A 232 -4.96 -6.27 1.41
CA PHE A 232 -4.88 -6.59 2.84
C PHE A 232 -3.59 -7.32 3.23
N VAL A 233 -2.50 -7.11 2.49
CA VAL A 233 -1.20 -7.74 2.77
C VAL A 233 -0.68 -7.35 4.15
N CYS A 234 -0.07 -8.28 4.88
CA CYS A 234 0.50 -8.10 6.21
C CYS A 234 -0.46 -7.44 7.23
N CYS A 235 -1.76 -7.64 7.05
CA CYS A 235 -2.79 -7.02 7.87
C CYS A 235 -3.13 -7.91 9.08
N SER A 236 -3.21 -7.32 10.29
CA SER A 236 -3.60 -8.08 11.51
C SER A 236 -5.10 -8.38 11.58
N LEU A 237 -5.73 -8.53 10.43
CA LEU A 237 -7.16 -8.72 10.26
C LEU A 237 -7.60 -10.12 10.74
N ASN A 238 -8.48 -10.16 11.74
CA ASN A 238 -9.05 -11.42 12.24
C ASN A 238 -10.35 -11.81 11.52
N TYR A 239 -11.07 -10.81 11.02
CA TYR A 239 -12.37 -10.98 10.39
C TYR A 239 -12.58 -9.98 9.27
N ILE A 240 -13.08 -10.48 8.16
CA ILE A 240 -13.58 -9.67 7.05
C ILE A 240 -14.96 -10.16 6.61
N ARG A 241 -15.91 -9.24 6.46
CA ARG A 241 -17.14 -9.50 5.75
C ARG A 241 -16.91 -9.23 4.26
N MET A 242 -16.83 -10.29 3.49
CA MET A 242 -16.66 -10.22 2.04
C MET A 242 -17.98 -9.82 1.35
N PRO A 243 -17.93 -9.05 0.25
CA PRO A 243 -19.10 -8.72 -0.54
C PRO A 243 -19.57 -9.93 -1.35
N ARG A 244 -20.89 -10.11 -1.44
CA ARG A 244 -21.46 -11.29 -2.13
C ARG A 244 -21.34 -11.24 -3.66
N ARG A 245 -21.18 -10.05 -4.24
CA ARG A 245 -21.16 -9.82 -5.69
C ARG A 245 -19.76 -9.39 -6.18
N LEU A 246 -18.72 -9.92 -5.54
CA LEU A 246 -17.34 -9.64 -5.94
C LEU A 246 -17.12 -10.17 -7.37
N LYS A 247 -16.45 -9.37 -8.19
CA LYS A 247 -16.11 -9.70 -9.58
C LYS A 247 -14.62 -9.93 -9.78
N GLU A 248 -13.81 -9.28 -8.93
CA GLU A 248 -12.36 -9.32 -9.01
C GLU A 248 -11.77 -9.34 -7.62
N LEU A 249 -10.85 -10.28 -7.38
CA LEU A 249 -10.02 -10.37 -6.20
C LEU A 249 -8.58 -10.51 -6.67
N GLY A 250 -7.82 -9.44 -6.52
CA GLY A 250 -6.44 -9.34 -6.99
C GLY A 250 -5.51 -10.33 -6.29
N GLY A 251 -4.43 -10.69 -6.99
CA GLY A 251 -3.39 -11.57 -6.46
C GLY A 251 -2.83 -11.05 -5.14
N SER A 252 -2.40 -11.95 -4.28
CA SER A 252 -1.82 -11.66 -2.96
C SER A 252 -2.70 -10.78 -2.04
N ALA A 253 -4.02 -10.67 -2.32
CA ALA A 253 -4.91 -9.75 -1.61
C ALA A 253 -4.90 -9.93 -0.09
N PHE A 254 -4.66 -11.11 0.42
CA PHE A 254 -4.59 -11.43 1.85
C PHE A 254 -3.25 -12.06 2.27
N HIS A 255 -2.21 -11.89 1.47
CA HIS A 255 -0.87 -12.41 1.77
C HIS A 255 -0.43 -12.00 3.18
N GLU A 256 0.09 -12.94 3.97
CA GLU A 256 0.50 -12.74 5.37
C GLU A 256 -0.59 -12.16 6.29
N SER A 257 -1.86 -12.28 5.96
CA SER A 257 -2.92 -11.78 6.84
C SER A 257 -3.12 -12.67 8.07
N ALA A 258 -3.65 -12.07 9.15
CA ALA A 258 -3.91 -12.81 10.40
C ALA A 258 -5.28 -13.51 10.42
N LEU A 259 -5.94 -13.67 9.28
CA LEU A 259 -7.25 -14.32 9.17
C LEU A 259 -7.20 -15.75 9.68
N LYS A 260 -8.23 -16.12 10.46
CA LYS A 260 -8.43 -17.51 10.90
C LYS A 260 -9.44 -18.26 10.04
N LYS A 261 -10.42 -17.54 9.52
CA LYS A 261 -11.50 -18.06 8.66
C LYS A 261 -11.91 -16.99 7.65
N ILE A 262 -12.20 -17.42 6.43
CA ILE A 262 -12.76 -16.54 5.40
C ILE A 262 -13.81 -17.30 4.57
N THR A 263 -14.84 -16.57 4.12
CA THR A 263 -15.78 -17.03 3.10
C THR A 263 -15.67 -16.10 1.90
N VAL A 264 -15.34 -16.64 0.75
CA VAL A 264 -15.21 -15.91 -0.52
C VAL A 264 -16.46 -16.16 -1.36
N TYR A 265 -17.02 -15.08 -1.90
CA TYR A 265 -18.19 -15.07 -2.77
C TYR A 265 -17.85 -14.41 -4.09
N GLY A 266 -18.68 -14.67 -5.10
CA GLY A 266 -18.62 -13.97 -6.38
C GLY A 266 -17.86 -14.70 -7.46
N LYS A 267 -17.86 -14.09 -8.65
CA LYS A 267 -17.24 -14.68 -9.86
C LYS A 267 -15.75 -14.28 -9.93
N VAL A 268 -14.97 -14.83 -9.02
CA VAL A 268 -13.54 -14.49 -8.85
C VAL A 268 -12.64 -15.68 -9.16
N GLU A 269 -11.42 -15.36 -9.52
CA GLU A 269 -10.28 -16.27 -9.57
C GLU A 269 -9.38 -15.93 -8.39
N LEU A 270 -8.74 -16.93 -7.82
CA LEU A 270 -7.81 -16.77 -6.71
C LEU A 270 -6.41 -17.10 -7.21
N ASP A 271 -5.46 -16.21 -6.97
CA ASP A 271 -4.07 -16.42 -7.31
C ASP A 271 -3.21 -15.86 -6.19
N GLU A 272 -2.29 -16.65 -5.64
CA GLU A 272 -1.43 -16.29 -4.49
C GLU A 272 -2.19 -15.67 -3.30
N THR A 273 -3.50 -15.75 -3.28
CA THR A 273 -4.41 -14.89 -2.50
C THR A 273 -4.18 -14.97 -1.00
N PHE A 274 -3.85 -16.16 -0.47
CA PHE A 274 -3.70 -16.43 0.96
C PHE A 274 -2.31 -16.95 1.33
N GLN A 275 -1.29 -16.68 0.52
CA GLN A 275 0.08 -17.10 0.85
C GLN A 275 0.50 -16.62 2.24
N TYR A 276 1.27 -17.42 2.94
CA TYR A 276 1.84 -17.15 4.27
C TYR A 276 0.82 -16.78 5.35
N CYS A 277 -0.45 -17.15 5.17
CA CYS A 277 -1.48 -16.92 6.19
C CYS A 277 -1.33 -17.89 7.37
N LYS A 278 -0.34 -17.67 8.23
CA LYS A 278 0.06 -18.56 9.35
C LYS A 278 -1.05 -18.89 10.36
N LYS A 279 -2.17 -18.14 10.37
CA LYS A 279 -3.30 -18.34 11.27
C LYS A 279 -4.54 -18.92 10.60
N LEU A 280 -4.57 -19.03 9.28
CA LEU A 280 -5.73 -19.47 8.51
C LEU A 280 -6.02 -20.95 8.77
N LYS A 281 -7.28 -21.25 9.19
CA LYS A 281 -7.73 -22.60 9.52
C LYS A 281 -8.80 -23.11 8.54
N THR A 282 -9.68 -22.21 8.08
CA THR A 282 -10.84 -22.58 7.28
C THR A 282 -11.08 -21.59 6.19
N VAL A 283 -11.24 -22.09 4.96
CA VAL A 283 -11.65 -21.31 3.80
C VAL A 283 -12.91 -21.91 3.22
N VAL A 284 -13.92 -21.09 2.98
CA VAL A 284 -15.17 -21.50 2.33
C VAL A 284 -15.29 -20.70 1.02
N LEU A 285 -15.17 -21.39 -0.10
CA LEU A 285 -15.39 -20.84 -1.42
C LEU A 285 -16.84 -21.15 -1.82
N LYS A 286 -17.58 -20.11 -2.14
CA LYS A 286 -18.99 -20.23 -2.55
C LYS A 286 -19.13 -20.29 -4.06
N GLU A 287 -20.31 -20.70 -4.52
CA GLU A 287 -20.65 -20.70 -5.92
C GLU A 287 -20.28 -19.39 -6.63
N GLY A 288 -19.69 -19.54 -7.82
CA GLY A 288 -19.17 -18.44 -8.61
C GLY A 288 -17.66 -18.28 -8.59
N VAL A 289 -16.92 -18.81 -7.59
CA VAL A 289 -15.46 -18.89 -7.66
C VAL A 289 -15.09 -19.78 -8.83
N LYS A 290 -14.26 -19.26 -9.77
CA LYS A 290 -14.03 -19.90 -11.08
C LYS A 290 -12.78 -20.76 -11.11
N LYS A 291 -11.73 -20.31 -10.45
CA LYS A 291 -10.40 -20.93 -10.53
C LYS A 291 -9.66 -20.75 -9.22
N LEU A 292 -8.90 -21.76 -8.84
CA LEU A 292 -7.83 -21.68 -7.87
C LEU A 292 -6.51 -21.76 -8.66
N GLY A 293 -5.79 -20.65 -8.69
CA GLY A 293 -4.49 -20.54 -9.33
C GLY A 293 -3.37 -21.13 -8.48
N GLU A 294 -2.16 -20.72 -8.78
CA GLU A 294 -0.97 -21.21 -8.10
C GLU A 294 -0.81 -20.58 -6.72
N TYR A 295 -0.14 -21.29 -5.84
CA TYR A 295 0.27 -20.82 -4.52
C TYR A 295 -0.83 -20.21 -3.63
N VAL A 296 -2.12 -20.42 -3.89
CA VAL A 296 -3.24 -19.79 -3.18
C VAL A 296 -3.13 -19.97 -1.66
N PHE A 297 -2.68 -21.13 -1.18
CA PHE A 297 -2.52 -21.47 0.24
C PHE A 297 -1.08 -21.83 0.61
N PHE A 298 -0.11 -21.37 -0.16
CA PHE A 298 1.30 -21.64 0.14
C PHE A 298 1.65 -21.13 1.53
N GLU A 299 2.41 -21.91 2.31
CA GLU A 299 2.80 -21.58 3.67
C GLU A 299 1.62 -21.20 4.62
N CYS A 300 0.51 -21.94 4.52
CA CYS A 300 -0.61 -21.87 5.45
C CYS A 300 -0.60 -23.06 6.44
N PRO A 301 0.31 -23.12 7.44
CA PRO A 301 0.56 -24.34 8.24
C PRO A 301 -0.62 -24.76 9.12
N LYS A 302 -1.56 -23.84 9.42
CA LYS A 302 -2.75 -24.12 10.24
C LYS A 302 -4.02 -24.40 9.45
N LEU A 303 -3.94 -24.41 8.11
CA LEU A 303 -5.10 -24.69 7.26
C LEU A 303 -5.54 -26.15 7.46
N ARG A 304 -6.83 -26.37 7.71
CA ARG A 304 -7.42 -27.69 7.99
C ARG A 304 -8.59 -28.03 7.10
N SER A 305 -9.28 -27.04 6.56
CA SER A 305 -10.47 -27.26 5.75
C SER A 305 -10.59 -26.20 4.66
N VAL A 306 -10.80 -26.65 3.45
CA VAL A 306 -11.20 -25.82 2.31
C VAL A 306 -12.47 -26.41 1.72
N THR A 307 -13.54 -25.62 1.68
CA THR A 307 -14.77 -25.99 0.99
C THR A 307 -14.74 -25.38 -0.40
N VAL A 308 -14.90 -26.20 -1.43
CA VAL A 308 -14.81 -25.82 -2.84
C VAL A 308 -16.16 -26.02 -3.52
N PRO A 309 -16.66 -25.10 -4.36
CA PRO A 309 -17.88 -25.32 -5.13
C PRO A 309 -17.69 -26.37 -6.22
N LYS A 310 -18.76 -27.10 -6.57
CA LYS A 310 -18.74 -28.20 -7.55
C LYS A 310 -18.21 -27.86 -8.95
N GLY A 311 -18.22 -26.60 -9.33
CA GLY A 311 -17.85 -26.17 -10.69
C GLY A 311 -16.37 -25.84 -10.90
N ILE A 312 -15.50 -25.97 -9.90
CA ILE A 312 -14.06 -25.70 -10.07
C ILE A 312 -13.40 -26.88 -10.78
N LYS A 313 -12.92 -26.65 -12.00
CA LYS A 313 -12.29 -27.66 -12.84
C LYS A 313 -10.78 -27.81 -12.65
N ASN A 314 -10.09 -26.79 -12.16
CA ASN A 314 -8.65 -26.80 -11.93
C ASN A 314 -8.33 -26.36 -10.51
N LEU A 315 -7.84 -27.28 -9.72
CA LEU A 315 -7.08 -27.02 -8.51
C LEU A 315 -5.62 -26.84 -8.97
N GLY A 316 -5.06 -25.63 -8.86
CA GLY A 316 -3.68 -25.39 -9.30
C GLY A 316 -2.69 -26.38 -8.68
N TRP A 317 -1.60 -26.64 -9.35
CA TRP A 317 -0.61 -27.71 -9.06
C TRP A 317 -0.21 -27.83 -7.59
N TYR A 318 -0.06 -26.71 -6.90
CA TYR A 318 0.31 -26.69 -5.47
C TYR A 318 -0.83 -27.03 -4.51
N ILE A 319 -2.08 -26.95 -4.92
CA ILE A 319 -3.24 -27.24 -4.06
C ILE A 319 -3.40 -28.74 -3.90
N ASP A 320 -3.19 -29.50 -4.96
CA ASP A 320 -3.24 -30.97 -4.92
C ASP A 320 -2.18 -31.52 -3.95
N SER A 321 -0.98 -30.95 -3.93
CA SER A 321 0.07 -31.37 -3.00
C SER A 321 -0.27 -31.06 -1.54
N ILE A 322 -0.89 -29.93 -1.24
CA ILE A 322 -1.32 -29.58 0.13
C ILE A 322 -2.42 -30.53 0.61
N PHE A 323 -3.39 -30.89 -0.25
CA PHE A 323 -4.42 -31.85 0.10
C PHE A 323 -3.85 -33.27 0.29
N TYR A 324 -2.95 -33.67 -0.58
CA TYR A 324 -2.35 -35.02 -0.55
C TYR A 324 -1.40 -35.20 0.64
N TYR A 325 -0.44 -34.30 0.82
CA TYR A 325 0.61 -34.46 1.86
C TYR A 325 0.16 -34.08 3.27
N ARG A 326 -0.87 -33.25 3.43
CA ARG A 326 -1.33 -32.80 4.76
C ARG A 326 -2.68 -33.37 5.19
N GLY A 327 -3.27 -34.29 4.41
CA GLY A 327 -4.57 -34.90 4.73
C GLY A 327 -5.70 -33.89 4.93
N LEU A 328 -5.66 -32.77 4.22
CA LEU A 328 -6.67 -31.73 4.31
C LEU A 328 -8.01 -32.24 3.74
N LYS A 329 -9.09 -32.00 4.47
CA LYS A 329 -10.44 -32.33 3.99
C LYS A 329 -10.84 -31.34 2.90
N CYS A 330 -10.84 -31.75 1.65
CA CYS A 330 -11.52 -31.05 0.56
C CYS A 330 -13.01 -31.42 0.62
N ASN A 331 -13.84 -30.51 1.12
CA ASN A 331 -15.28 -30.73 1.13
C ASN A 331 -15.88 -30.06 -0.12
N LEU A 332 -16.35 -30.89 -1.06
CA LEU A 332 -17.18 -30.36 -2.13
C LEU A 332 -18.49 -29.86 -1.52
N SER A 333 -18.86 -28.60 -1.78
CA SER A 333 -20.17 -28.10 -1.36
C SER A 333 -21.29 -28.81 -2.13
N ASN A 334 -22.23 -29.37 -1.41
CA ASN A 334 -23.50 -29.88 -2.00
C ASN A 334 -24.28 -28.77 -2.68
#